data_3d1616320537d3c970d34db5e43bb52d
#
_entry.id   3d1616320537d3c970d34db5e43bb52d
#
_cell.length_a   1.000
_cell.length_b   1.000
_cell.length_c   1.000
_cell.angle_alpha   90.00
_cell.angle_beta   90.00
_cell.angle_gamma   90.00
#
_symmetry.space_group_name_H-M   'P 1'
#
loop_
_entity.id
_entity.type
_entity.pdbx_description
1 polymer ?
#
loop_
_entity_poly.entity_id
_entity_poly.type
_entity_poly.pdbx_seq_one_letter_code
_entity_poly.pdbx_strand_id
1 'polypeptide(L)'
;MTLDVNGLTPELLEKYDRPGPRYTSYPTAPQFSADFHEAAYRERLELASRRADEPLSLYVHLPFCEARCTFCGCNVVISPRHGPEVAYLEAVAVELDLLQKALAPRNVLSQLHWGGGTPTYLSPAQCRQLFKAITSRFELTADAEVALEIDPCVTTMEHLATLRDLGFNRLSMGLQDLDPAVQLAVQREQPLELTREHVEEARRLGFDSVNIDLVYGLPLQTEDSFRNTVRQVINALNPDRVACFSYAHVPWIKPHQRQLERSPIPSGWEKFCLFVGAAEEFTRAGYRFVGFDHFARPDDELAKALDE
;
A
#
# COMPACT_ATOMS: atom_id res chain seq x y z
N MET A 1 -0.72 22.49 3.95
CA MET A 1 0.28 23.07 3.02
C MET A 1 -0.37 23.17 1.66
N THR A 2 -0.46 24.36 1.08
CA THR A 2 -0.95 24.53 -0.29
C THR A 2 0.24 24.30 -1.23
N LEU A 3 0.09 23.47 -2.25
CA LEU A 3 1.11 23.32 -3.28
C LEU A 3 1.26 24.64 -4.03
N ASP A 4 2.38 25.32 -3.86
CA ASP A 4 2.72 26.49 -4.66
C ASP A 4 3.42 26.03 -5.94
N VAL A 5 2.68 26.03 -7.03
CA VAL A 5 3.16 25.66 -8.36
C VAL A 5 3.48 26.89 -9.23
N ASN A 6 3.43 28.09 -8.65
CA ASN A 6 3.73 29.33 -9.35
C ASN A 6 5.20 29.35 -9.78
N GLY A 7 5.44 29.61 -11.06
CA GLY A 7 6.79 29.64 -11.64
C GLY A 7 7.33 28.30 -12.11
N LEU A 8 6.59 27.20 -11.97
CA LEU A 8 6.92 25.93 -12.62
C LEU A 8 6.54 26.01 -14.11
N THR A 9 7.50 25.67 -14.98
CA THR A 9 7.29 25.63 -16.43
C THR A 9 7.65 24.25 -16.96
N PRO A 10 7.15 23.85 -18.16
CA PRO A 10 7.55 22.60 -18.79
C PRO A 10 9.08 22.44 -18.91
N GLU A 11 9.79 23.53 -19.27
CA GLU A 11 11.23 23.53 -19.42
C GLU A 11 11.97 23.31 -18.09
N LEU A 12 11.45 23.90 -17.01
CA LEU A 12 12.00 23.69 -15.67
C LEU A 12 11.78 22.25 -15.21
N LEU A 13 10.59 21.70 -15.46
CA LEU A 13 10.28 20.32 -15.13
C LEU A 13 11.16 19.36 -15.90
N GLU A 14 11.32 19.51 -17.23
CA GLU A 14 12.16 18.67 -18.08
C GLU A 14 13.61 18.63 -17.56
N LYS A 15 14.12 19.73 -17.05
CA LYS A 15 15.47 19.80 -16.46
C LYS A 15 15.62 18.90 -15.23
N TYR A 16 14.54 18.75 -14.41
CA TYR A 16 14.59 18.05 -13.13
C TYR A 16 13.85 16.71 -13.14
N ASP A 17 13.09 16.37 -14.19
CA ASP A 17 12.42 15.09 -14.34
C ASP A 17 13.42 13.97 -14.62
N ARG A 18 14.00 13.46 -13.54
CA ARG A 18 15.00 12.40 -13.59
C ARG A 18 14.59 11.26 -12.66
N PRO A 19 14.83 10.00 -13.06
CA PRO A 19 14.67 8.86 -12.17
C PRO A 19 15.52 9.05 -10.90
N GLY A 20 14.88 8.90 -9.76
CA GLY A 20 15.52 8.99 -8.45
C GLY A 20 15.00 7.92 -7.52
N PRO A 21 15.72 7.57 -6.45
CA PRO A 21 15.25 6.64 -5.46
C PRO A 21 14.10 7.25 -4.66
N ARG A 22 13.23 6.40 -4.16
CA ARG A 22 12.25 6.80 -3.15
C ARG A 22 12.95 6.98 -1.80
N TYR A 23 12.93 8.19 -1.25
CA TYR A 23 13.59 8.51 0.02
C TYR A 23 12.69 8.22 1.23
N THR A 24 11.99 7.09 1.21
CA THR A 24 11.14 6.62 2.31
C THR A 24 11.89 5.77 3.33
N SER A 25 13.12 5.38 3.01
CA SER A 25 14.02 4.64 3.91
C SER A 25 15.47 5.00 3.65
N TYR A 26 16.34 4.80 4.64
CA TYR A 26 17.78 4.96 4.53
C TYR A 26 18.49 3.72 5.09
N PRO A 27 19.38 3.07 4.31
CA PRO A 27 19.69 3.38 2.91
C PRO A 27 18.47 3.18 2.01
N THR A 28 18.46 3.88 0.86
CA THR A 28 17.41 3.70 -0.15
C THR A 28 17.56 2.35 -0.86
N ALA A 29 16.47 1.79 -1.37
CA ALA A 29 16.47 0.46 -2.00
C ALA A 29 17.56 0.23 -3.07
N PRO A 30 17.93 1.20 -3.95
CA PRO A 30 19.04 1.04 -4.89
C PRO A 30 20.42 0.81 -4.23
N GLN A 31 20.56 1.11 -2.94
CA GLN A 31 21.80 0.91 -2.19
C GLN A 31 21.86 -0.44 -1.47
N PHE A 32 20.79 -1.26 -1.54
CA PHE A 32 20.81 -2.59 -0.97
C PHE A 32 21.79 -3.47 -1.76
N SER A 33 22.63 -4.21 -1.04
CA SER A 33 23.62 -5.12 -1.61
C SER A 33 23.49 -6.53 -1.03
N ALA A 34 24.06 -7.48 -1.75
CA ALA A 34 24.13 -8.87 -1.27
C ALA A 34 25.13 -9.06 -0.10
N ASP A 35 25.86 -8.01 0.27
CA ASP A 35 26.83 -8.07 1.39
C ASP A 35 26.13 -8.14 2.75
N PHE A 36 24.85 -7.76 2.80
CA PHE A 36 24.01 -7.93 4.01
C PHE A 36 23.49 -9.37 4.06
N HIS A 37 24.30 -10.26 4.63
CA HIS A 37 24.04 -11.69 4.74
C HIS A 37 23.47 -12.08 6.12
N GLU A 38 23.20 -13.37 6.32
CA GLU A 38 22.57 -13.92 7.53
C GLU A 38 23.28 -13.50 8.83
N ALA A 39 24.60 -13.56 8.88
CA ALA A 39 25.34 -13.19 10.10
C ALA A 39 25.17 -11.71 10.46
N ALA A 40 25.19 -10.81 9.46
CA ALA A 40 24.93 -9.40 9.67
C ALA A 40 23.49 -9.16 10.13
N TYR A 41 22.50 -9.87 9.57
CA TYR A 41 21.13 -9.82 10.01
C TYR A 41 20.95 -10.28 11.46
N ARG A 42 21.56 -11.39 11.84
CA ARG A 42 21.54 -11.90 13.22
C ARG A 42 22.15 -10.92 14.23
N GLU A 43 23.25 -10.27 13.87
CA GLU A 43 23.85 -9.19 14.68
C GLU A 43 22.87 -8.04 14.91
N ARG A 44 22.11 -7.64 13.86
CA ARG A 44 21.10 -6.58 13.99
C ARG A 44 19.93 -6.99 14.88
N LEU A 45 19.49 -8.23 14.78
CA LEU A 45 18.44 -8.76 15.67
C LEU A 45 18.93 -8.78 17.15
N GLU A 46 20.17 -9.19 17.39
CA GLU A 46 20.76 -9.15 18.74
C GLU A 46 20.84 -7.72 19.29
N LEU A 47 21.25 -6.75 18.46
CA LEU A 47 21.23 -5.33 18.86
C LEU A 47 19.82 -4.85 19.14
N ALA A 48 18.85 -5.26 18.34
CA ALA A 48 17.45 -4.91 18.53
C ALA A 48 16.86 -5.51 19.82
N SER A 49 17.25 -6.74 20.20
CA SER A 49 16.76 -7.41 21.42
C SER A 49 17.15 -6.67 22.71
N ARG A 50 18.23 -5.88 22.67
CA ARG A 50 18.69 -5.08 23.83
C ARG A 50 17.76 -3.92 24.19
N ARG A 51 16.81 -3.58 23.30
CA ARG A 51 15.81 -2.52 23.51
C ARG A 51 14.47 -3.13 23.93
N ALA A 52 14.48 -3.88 25.02
CA ALA A 52 13.32 -4.67 25.45
C ALA A 52 12.05 -3.83 25.72
N ASP A 53 12.22 -2.58 26.13
CA ASP A 53 11.13 -1.66 26.47
C ASP A 53 10.53 -0.93 25.25
N GLU A 54 11.17 -1.03 24.09
CA GLU A 54 10.66 -0.44 22.85
C GLU A 54 9.82 -1.44 22.08
N PRO A 55 8.57 -1.13 21.67
CA PRO A 55 7.78 -2.03 20.85
C PRO A 55 8.38 -2.20 19.45
N LEU A 56 7.95 -3.22 18.76
CA LEU A 56 8.34 -3.54 17.40
C LEU A 56 7.22 -3.17 16.41
N SER A 57 7.60 -2.95 15.16
CA SER A 57 6.71 -2.98 14.01
C SER A 57 6.99 -4.25 13.20
N LEU A 58 5.96 -5.04 12.92
CA LEU A 58 6.07 -6.25 12.13
C LEU A 58 5.34 -6.10 10.79
N TYR A 59 6.08 -6.29 9.69
CA TYR A 59 5.52 -6.38 8.35
C TYR A 59 5.54 -7.84 7.88
N VAL A 60 4.40 -8.34 7.40
CA VAL A 60 4.29 -9.66 6.79
C VAL A 60 4.01 -9.50 5.31
N HIS A 61 4.94 -9.97 4.48
CA HIS A 61 4.77 -9.95 3.03
C HIS A 61 4.01 -11.18 2.55
N LEU A 62 2.84 -10.97 1.95
CA LEU A 62 2.01 -12.02 1.37
C LEU A 62 2.04 -11.88 -0.16
N PRO A 63 2.91 -12.61 -0.87
CA PRO A 63 3.25 -12.32 -2.26
C PRO A 63 2.18 -12.73 -3.28
N PHE A 64 1.10 -13.37 -2.87
CA PHE A 64 0.17 -14.02 -3.80
C PHE A 64 -0.85 -13.06 -4.39
N CYS A 65 -1.10 -13.23 -5.71
CA CYS A 65 -2.23 -12.63 -6.43
C CYS A 65 -2.82 -13.65 -7.39
N GLU A 66 -4.13 -13.59 -7.62
CA GLU A 66 -4.79 -14.45 -8.63
C GLU A 66 -4.48 -14.02 -10.06
N ALA A 67 -4.38 -12.72 -10.29
CA ALA A 67 -4.08 -12.11 -11.57
C ALA A 67 -3.00 -11.03 -11.46
N ARG A 68 -2.35 -10.71 -12.57
CA ARG A 68 -1.32 -9.68 -12.63
C ARG A 68 -1.87 -8.39 -13.22
N CYS A 69 -1.89 -7.32 -12.44
CA CYS A 69 -2.08 -5.98 -12.98
C CYS A 69 -0.84 -5.57 -13.78
N THR A 70 -1.02 -5.02 -14.98
CA THR A 70 0.10 -4.73 -15.90
C THR A 70 1.00 -3.59 -15.43
N PHE A 71 0.51 -2.70 -14.56
CA PHE A 71 1.31 -1.62 -13.95
C PHE A 71 2.13 -2.05 -12.73
N CYS A 72 1.81 -3.21 -12.13
CA CYS A 72 2.29 -3.58 -10.80
C CYS A 72 3.83 -3.67 -10.72
N GLY A 73 4.40 -2.97 -9.74
CA GLY A 73 5.83 -3.01 -9.39
C GLY A 73 6.17 -3.96 -8.23
N CYS A 74 5.18 -4.53 -7.55
CA CYS A 74 5.36 -5.34 -6.36
C CYS A 74 6.07 -6.67 -6.63
N ASN A 75 6.62 -7.26 -5.57
CA ASN A 75 7.16 -8.63 -5.61
C ASN A 75 6.02 -9.61 -5.39
N VAL A 76 5.52 -10.18 -6.47
CA VAL A 76 4.33 -11.03 -6.44
C VAL A 76 4.54 -12.37 -7.13
N VAL A 77 3.84 -13.37 -6.63
CA VAL A 77 3.67 -14.70 -7.21
C VAL A 77 2.25 -14.80 -7.73
N ILE A 78 2.11 -14.90 -9.05
CA ILE A 78 0.79 -15.05 -9.66
C ILE A 78 0.40 -16.53 -9.62
N SER A 79 -0.67 -16.82 -8.90
CA SER A 79 -1.21 -18.18 -8.75
C SER A 79 -2.73 -18.13 -8.79
N PRO A 80 -3.35 -18.34 -9.98
CA PRO A 80 -4.82 -18.40 -10.10
C PRO A 80 -5.42 -19.60 -9.36
N ARG A 81 -4.59 -20.60 -9.08
CA ARG A 81 -4.98 -21.80 -8.32
C ARG A 81 -4.32 -21.74 -6.96
N HIS A 82 -5.14 -21.74 -5.92
CA HIS A 82 -4.66 -21.79 -4.55
C HIS A 82 -3.86 -23.08 -4.29
N GLY A 83 -2.92 -23.03 -3.34
CA GLY A 83 -2.03 -24.15 -2.96
C GLY A 83 -0.66 -23.70 -2.47
N PRO A 84 0.08 -22.84 -3.20
CA PRO A 84 1.43 -22.41 -2.78
C PRO A 84 1.46 -21.69 -1.42
N GLU A 85 0.35 -21.04 -1.03
CA GLU A 85 0.23 -20.32 0.23
C GLU A 85 0.32 -21.25 1.46
N VAL A 86 -0.03 -22.52 1.32
CA VAL A 86 0.03 -23.48 2.44
C VAL A 86 1.47 -23.66 2.92
N ALA A 87 2.36 -24.03 2.01
CA ALA A 87 3.79 -24.19 2.33
C ALA A 87 4.44 -22.86 2.74
N TYR A 88 3.96 -21.75 2.16
CA TYR A 88 4.43 -20.41 2.54
C TYR A 88 4.06 -20.06 4.00
N LEU A 89 2.84 -20.32 4.43
CA LEU A 89 2.41 -20.10 5.81
C LEU A 89 3.18 -20.97 6.81
N GLU A 90 3.52 -22.20 6.43
CA GLU A 90 4.40 -23.08 7.24
C GLU A 90 5.80 -22.46 7.37
N ALA A 91 6.38 -21.94 6.28
CA ALA A 91 7.68 -21.29 6.30
C ALA A 91 7.65 -20.00 7.14
N VAL A 92 6.60 -19.18 7.01
CA VAL A 92 6.41 -17.97 7.85
C VAL A 92 6.34 -18.33 9.33
N ALA A 93 5.67 -19.43 9.70
CA ALA A 93 5.62 -19.85 11.09
C ALA A 93 7.02 -20.23 11.64
N VAL A 94 7.86 -20.87 10.83
CA VAL A 94 9.25 -21.16 11.19
C VAL A 94 10.08 -19.88 11.32
N GLU A 95 9.92 -18.92 10.40
CA GLU A 95 10.58 -17.62 10.46
C GLU A 95 10.19 -16.86 11.72
N LEU A 96 8.91 -16.85 12.09
CA LEU A 96 8.43 -16.24 13.33
C LEU A 96 9.06 -16.86 14.58
N ASP A 97 9.28 -18.19 14.61
CA ASP A 97 9.99 -18.87 15.70
C ASP A 97 11.45 -18.41 15.82
N LEU A 98 12.13 -18.25 14.66
CA LEU A 98 13.50 -17.76 14.62
C LEU A 98 13.59 -16.30 15.09
N LEU A 99 12.67 -15.46 14.65
CA LEU A 99 12.60 -14.04 15.06
C LEU A 99 12.32 -13.91 16.55
N GLN A 100 11.33 -14.65 17.08
CA GLN A 100 11.02 -14.62 18.51
C GLN A 100 12.25 -14.98 19.36
N LYS A 101 12.97 -16.03 18.99
CA LYS A 101 14.20 -16.46 19.71
C LYS A 101 15.28 -15.38 19.64
N ALA A 102 15.48 -14.76 18.48
CA ALA A 102 16.53 -13.79 18.27
C ALA A 102 16.23 -12.42 18.93
N LEU A 103 14.95 -12.07 19.05
CA LEU A 103 14.50 -10.79 19.63
C LEU A 103 14.20 -10.87 21.12
N ALA A 104 14.13 -12.08 21.72
CA ALA A 104 13.80 -12.22 23.13
C ALA A 104 14.74 -11.39 24.03
N PRO A 105 14.20 -10.67 25.06
CA PRO A 105 12.81 -10.67 25.54
C PRO A 105 11.86 -9.67 24.83
N ARG A 106 12.30 -9.00 23.76
CA ARG A 106 11.53 -7.99 23.02
C ARG A 106 10.47 -8.66 22.13
N ASN A 107 9.23 -8.73 22.59
CA ASN A 107 8.14 -9.44 21.93
C ASN A 107 6.83 -8.62 21.80
N VAL A 108 6.88 -7.33 22.08
CA VAL A 108 5.69 -6.46 22.00
C VAL A 108 5.64 -5.75 20.66
N LEU A 109 4.47 -5.78 20.01
CA LEU A 109 4.19 -5.09 18.75
C LEU A 109 3.27 -3.90 18.99
N SER A 110 3.66 -2.72 18.56
CA SER A 110 2.76 -1.56 18.42
C SER A 110 2.18 -1.45 17.01
N GLN A 111 2.78 -2.13 16.02
CA GLN A 111 2.28 -2.14 14.65
C GLN A 111 2.41 -3.54 14.04
N LEU A 112 1.36 -3.96 13.34
CA LEU A 112 1.34 -5.16 12.50
C LEU A 112 0.74 -4.78 11.14
N HIS A 113 1.48 -5.02 10.07
CA HIS A 113 1.00 -4.75 8.72
C HIS A 113 1.13 -5.97 7.80
N TRP A 114 0.05 -6.32 7.10
CA TRP A 114 0.08 -7.34 6.05
C TRP A 114 -0.04 -6.66 4.68
N GLY A 115 0.92 -6.92 3.82
CA GLY A 115 0.97 -6.32 2.49
C GLY A 115 1.66 -7.22 1.46
N GLY A 116 1.92 -6.68 0.28
CA GLY A 116 2.74 -7.32 -0.74
C GLY A 116 2.06 -7.55 -2.08
N GLY A 117 1.42 -8.71 -2.27
CA GLY A 117 0.54 -9.00 -3.38
C GLY A 117 -0.88 -8.62 -3.01
N THR A 118 -1.65 -9.60 -2.54
CA THR A 118 -2.99 -9.40 -2.01
C THR A 118 -3.16 -10.27 -0.76
N PRO A 119 -3.08 -9.71 0.45
CA PRO A 119 -3.24 -10.50 1.68
C PRO A 119 -4.52 -11.31 1.75
N THR A 120 -5.61 -10.82 1.20
CA THR A 120 -6.90 -11.52 1.11
C THR A 120 -6.98 -12.58 0.00
N TYR A 121 -5.84 -12.89 -0.64
CA TYR A 121 -5.65 -14.15 -1.35
C TYR A 121 -5.74 -15.35 -0.38
N LEU A 122 -5.32 -15.17 0.87
CA LEU A 122 -5.55 -16.15 1.93
C LEU A 122 -7.04 -16.23 2.25
N SER A 123 -7.56 -17.45 2.39
CA SER A 123 -8.93 -17.61 2.89
C SER A 123 -9.10 -17.06 4.31
N PRO A 124 -10.32 -16.75 4.77
CA PRO A 124 -10.56 -16.32 6.14
C PRO A 124 -9.97 -17.26 7.21
N ALA A 125 -10.00 -18.57 6.96
CA ALA A 125 -9.38 -19.58 7.86
C ALA A 125 -7.86 -19.46 7.90
N GLN A 126 -7.21 -19.25 6.75
CA GLN A 126 -5.76 -19.03 6.67
C GLN A 126 -5.35 -17.68 7.28
N CYS A 127 -6.18 -16.63 7.16
CA CYS A 127 -5.98 -15.38 7.88
C CYS A 127 -5.96 -15.61 9.41
N ARG A 128 -6.92 -16.37 9.94
CA ARG A 128 -6.93 -16.75 11.37
C ARG A 128 -5.71 -17.56 11.76
N GLN A 129 -5.27 -18.49 10.91
CA GLN A 129 -4.07 -19.30 11.14
C GLN A 129 -2.81 -18.42 11.24
N LEU A 130 -2.59 -17.53 10.28
CA LEU A 130 -1.44 -16.62 10.27
C LEU A 130 -1.45 -15.67 11.47
N PHE A 131 -2.59 -15.06 11.76
CA PHE A 131 -2.73 -14.14 12.89
C PHE A 131 -2.44 -14.86 14.22
N LYS A 132 -2.96 -16.07 14.41
CA LYS A 132 -2.65 -16.92 15.58
C LYS A 132 -1.15 -17.27 15.65
N ALA A 133 -0.51 -17.57 14.51
CA ALA A 133 0.92 -17.84 14.48
C ALA A 133 1.76 -16.64 14.95
N ILE A 134 1.33 -15.41 14.61
CA ILE A 134 1.98 -14.18 15.06
C ILE A 134 1.70 -13.95 16.55
N THR A 135 0.43 -13.94 16.97
CA THR A 135 0.02 -13.57 18.33
C THR A 135 0.34 -14.60 19.40
N SER A 136 0.70 -15.83 19.00
CA SER A 136 1.27 -16.83 19.92
C SER A 136 2.74 -16.57 20.28
N ARG A 137 3.41 -15.66 19.57
CA ARG A 137 4.84 -15.35 19.73
C ARG A 137 5.11 -13.90 20.11
N PHE A 138 4.23 -13.01 19.69
CA PHE A 138 4.32 -11.57 19.92
C PHE A 138 3.01 -11.05 20.50
N GLU A 139 3.11 -10.11 21.41
CA GLU A 139 1.98 -9.46 22.08
C GLU A 139 1.67 -8.13 21.40
N LEU A 140 0.42 -7.87 21.07
CA LEU A 140 -0.02 -6.57 20.55
C LEU A 140 -0.27 -5.62 21.74
N THR A 141 0.19 -4.36 21.63
CA THR A 141 -0.24 -3.33 22.57
C THR A 141 -1.75 -3.07 22.45
N ALA A 142 -2.37 -2.54 23.48
CA ALA A 142 -3.81 -2.29 23.49
C ALA A 142 -4.26 -1.28 22.41
N ASP A 143 -3.35 -0.40 22.00
CA ASP A 143 -3.49 0.64 20.98
C ASP A 143 -2.76 0.31 19.67
N ALA A 144 -2.38 -0.96 19.46
CA ALA A 144 -1.64 -1.36 18.27
C ALA A 144 -2.37 -1.00 16.98
N GLU A 145 -1.62 -0.45 16.02
CA GLU A 145 -2.08 -0.32 14.65
C GLU A 145 -1.95 -1.69 13.94
N VAL A 146 -3.08 -2.27 13.56
CA VAL A 146 -3.13 -3.56 12.86
C VAL A 146 -3.77 -3.33 11.49
N ALA A 147 -2.94 -3.32 10.46
CA ALA A 147 -3.32 -2.87 9.12
C ALA A 147 -3.09 -3.95 8.05
N LEU A 148 -3.84 -3.89 6.97
CA LEU A 148 -3.56 -4.69 5.79
C LEU A 148 -3.98 -4.00 4.49
N GLU A 149 -3.36 -4.46 3.39
CA GLU A 149 -3.73 -4.14 2.03
C GLU A 149 -4.77 -5.13 1.51
N ILE A 150 -5.78 -4.64 0.81
CA ILE A 150 -6.78 -5.50 0.15
C ILE A 150 -7.00 -5.11 -1.32
N ASP A 151 -7.40 -6.08 -2.09
CA ASP A 151 -7.97 -5.91 -3.42
C ASP A 151 -9.47 -6.20 -3.36
N PRO A 152 -10.36 -5.21 -3.53
CA PRO A 152 -11.80 -5.42 -3.49
C PRO A 152 -12.31 -6.48 -4.48
N CYS A 153 -11.59 -6.73 -5.59
CA CYS A 153 -12.00 -7.74 -6.58
C CYS A 153 -11.93 -9.17 -6.06
N VAL A 154 -11.10 -9.44 -5.03
CA VAL A 154 -10.91 -10.79 -4.47
C VAL A 154 -11.28 -10.88 -2.99
N THR A 155 -11.47 -9.73 -2.34
CA THR A 155 -11.84 -9.66 -0.92
C THR A 155 -13.34 -9.86 -0.76
N THR A 156 -13.74 -10.79 0.09
CA THR A 156 -15.15 -11.01 0.42
C THR A 156 -15.55 -10.29 1.71
N MET A 157 -16.85 -10.10 1.94
CA MET A 157 -17.36 -9.54 3.22
C MET A 157 -17.00 -10.44 4.41
N GLU A 158 -16.87 -11.76 4.20
CA GLU A 158 -16.39 -12.69 5.23
C GLU A 158 -14.92 -12.41 5.61
N HIS A 159 -14.08 -12.03 4.63
CA HIS A 159 -12.72 -11.58 4.94
C HIS A 159 -12.74 -10.35 5.85
N LEU A 160 -13.52 -9.31 5.52
CA LEU A 160 -13.60 -8.09 6.32
C LEU A 160 -14.07 -8.38 7.75
N ALA A 161 -15.13 -9.18 7.91
CA ALA A 161 -15.63 -9.58 9.22
C ALA A 161 -14.56 -10.36 10.01
N THR A 162 -13.90 -11.33 9.36
CA THR A 162 -12.82 -12.12 9.98
C THR A 162 -11.66 -11.25 10.42
N LEU A 163 -11.21 -10.34 9.57
CA LEU A 163 -10.09 -9.45 9.87
C LEU A 163 -10.44 -8.52 11.03
N ARG A 164 -11.65 -7.97 11.05
CA ARG A 164 -12.10 -7.15 12.20
C ARG A 164 -12.16 -7.93 13.50
N ASP A 165 -12.69 -9.17 13.47
CA ASP A 165 -12.69 -10.08 14.63
C ASP A 165 -11.29 -10.37 15.16
N LEU A 166 -10.28 -10.42 14.28
CA LEU A 166 -8.88 -10.59 14.62
C LEU A 166 -8.22 -9.33 15.19
N GLY A 167 -8.88 -8.18 15.12
CA GLY A 167 -8.37 -6.92 15.66
C GLY A 167 -7.75 -6.00 14.61
N PHE A 168 -7.85 -6.30 13.32
CA PHE A 168 -7.45 -5.33 12.29
C PHE A 168 -8.31 -4.08 12.39
N ASN A 169 -7.64 -2.92 12.39
CA ASN A 169 -8.30 -1.63 12.58
C ASN A 169 -8.07 -0.65 11.42
N ARG A 170 -7.18 -0.97 10.48
CA ARG A 170 -6.93 -0.15 9.29
C ARG A 170 -6.92 -0.99 8.02
N LEU A 171 -7.50 -0.44 6.94
CA LEU A 171 -7.50 -1.04 5.60
C LEU A 171 -6.88 -0.09 4.58
N SER A 172 -6.07 -0.64 3.66
CA SER A 172 -5.68 0.02 2.42
C SER A 172 -6.29 -0.71 1.24
N MET A 173 -7.04 -0.01 0.40
CA MET A 173 -7.73 -0.58 -0.76
C MET A 173 -7.14 -0.04 -2.05
N GLY A 174 -6.56 -0.92 -2.88
CA GLY A 174 -6.10 -0.54 -4.21
C GLY A 174 -7.28 -0.26 -5.14
N LEU A 175 -7.41 0.98 -5.61
CA LEU A 175 -8.40 1.39 -6.62
C LEU A 175 -7.73 1.80 -7.94
N GLN A 176 -6.67 2.57 -7.84
CA GLN A 176 -5.79 3.06 -8.90
C GLN A 176 -6.43 4.13 -9.78
N ASP A 177 -7.50 3.84 -10.48
CA ASP A 177 -8.29 4.76 -11.32
C ASP A 177 -9.72 4.22 -11.49
N LEU A 178 -10.66 5.11 -11.81
CA LEU A 178 -12.06 4.80 -12.09
C LEU A 178 -12.43 4.94 -13.57
N ASP A 179 -11.54 5.47 -14.41
CA ASP A 179 -11.80 5.56 -15.86
C ASP A 179 -11.79 4.15 -16.48
N PRO A 180 -12.88 3.70 -17.13
CA PRO A 180 -12.96 2.35 -17.69
C PRO A 180 -11.89 2.05 -18.74
N ALA A 181 -11.46 3.05 -19.52
CA ALA A 181 -10.42 2.86 -20.54
C ALA A 181 -9.04 2.64 -19.86
N VAL A 182 -8.77 3.36 -18.78
CA VAL A 182 -7.57 3.18 -17.98
C VAL A 182 -7.59 1.81 -17.30
N GLN A 183 -8.69 1.43 -16.65
CA GLN A 183 -8.84 0.14 -15.98
C GLN A 183 -8.61 -1.03 -16.95
N LEU A 184 -9.19 -0.95 -18.14
CA LEU A 184 -8.99 -1.96 -19.19
C LEU A 184 -7.52 -2.03 -19.64
N ALA A 185 -6.88 -0.88 -19.85
CA ALA A 185 -5.47 -0.81 -20.27
C ALA A 185 -4.53 -1.44 -19.24
N VAL A 186 -4.83 -1.27 -17.95
CA VAL A 186 -4.01 -1.82 -16.86
C VAL A 186 -4.45 -3.21 -16.39
N GLN A 187 -5.47 -3.81 -17.03
CA GLN A 187 -6.04 -5.11 -16.69
C GLN A 187 -6.50 -5.20 -15.22
N ARG A 188 -7.18 -4.14 -14.76
CA ARG A 188 -7.79 -4.09 -13.43
C ARG A 188 -9.14 -3.38 -13.52
N GLU A 189 -10.14 -4.13 -13.91
CA GLU A 189 -11.52 -3.64 -13.97
C GLU A 189 -12.16 -3.73 -12.59
N GLN A 190 -12.38 -2.57 -11.97
CA GLN A 190 -12.89 -2.45 -10.62
C GLN A 190 -13.95 -1.34 -10.57
N PRO A 191 -15.24 -1.67 -10.67
CA PRO A 191 -16.31 -0.69 -10.57
C PRO A 191 -16.29 0.06 -9.23
N LEU A 192 -16.64 1.35 -9.25
CA LEU A 192 -16.73 2.18 -8.03
C LEU A 192 -17.62 1.54 -6.97
N GLU A 193 -18.76 0.97 -7.38
CA GLU A 193 -19.73 0.32 -6.49
C GLU A 193 -19.09 -0.79 -5.65
N LEU A 194 -18.26 -1.63 -6.26
CA LEU A 194 -17.55 -2.70 -5.55
C LEU A 194 -16.68 -2.13 -4.42
N THR A 195 -15.92 -1.08 -4.71
CA THR A 195 -15.07 -0.43 -3.69
C THR A 195 -15.93 0.24 -2.62
N ARG A 196 -17.04 0.87 -3.02
CA ARG A 196 -17.97 1.51 -2.09
C ARG A 196 -18.56 0.53 -1.10
N GLU A 197 -19.03 -0.63 -1.57
CA GLU A 197 -19.55 -1.71 -0.71
C GLU A 197 -18.52 -2.14 0.34
N HIS A 198 -17.24 -2.28 -0.04
CA HIS A 198 -16.16 -2.64 0.90
C HIS A 198 -15.88 -1.53 1.91
N VAL A 199 -15.89 -0.27 1.49
CA VAL A 199 -15.72 0.89 2.40
C VAL A 199 -16.87 0.99 3.40
N GLU A 200 -18.12 0.85 2.92
CA GLU A 200 -19.31 0.88 3.77
C GLU A 200 -19.28 -0.27 4.79
N GLU A 201 -18.93 -1.47 4.34
CA GLU A 201 -18.84 -2.65 5.24
C GLU A 201 -17.69 -2.48 6.25
N ALA A 202 -16.52 -2.00 5.83
CA ALA A 202 -15.42 -1.73 6.75
C ALA A 202 -15.84 -0.75 7.86
N ARG A 203 -16.54 0.31 7.51
CA ARG A 203 -17.07 1.28 8.48
C ARG A 203 -18.12 0.67 9.39
N ARG A 204 -19.05 -0.12 8.84
CA ARG A 204 -20.08 -0.84 9.61
C ARG A 204 -19.46 -1.79 10.64
N LEU A 205 -18.36 -2.45 10.28
CA LEU A 205 -17.61 -3.34 11.16
C LEU A 205 -16.76 -2.59 12.19
N GLY A 206 -16.54 -1.28 12.02
CA GLY A 206 -15.80 -0.45 12.96
C GLY A 206 -14.29 -0.46 12.70
N PHE A 207 -13.84 -0.52 11.44
CA PHE A 207 -12.46 -0.16 11.10
C PHE A 207 -12.25 1.34 11.34
N ASP A 208 -11.13 1.70 11.96
CA ASP A 208 -10.83 3.07 12.39
C ASP A 208 -10.40 3.96 11.22
N SER A 209 -9.77 3.38 10.18
CA SER A 209 -9.27 4.13 9.03
C SER A 209 -9.30 3.30 7.76
N VAL A 210 -9.73 3.94 6.68
CA VAL A 210 -9.72 3.39 5.31
C VAL A 210 -8.85 4.29 4.44
N ASN A 211 -7.81 3.71 3.85
CA ASN A 211 -6.98 4.32 2.84
C ASN A 211 -7.39 3.83 1.45
N ILE A 212 -7.35 4.72 0.45
CA ILE A 212 -7.53 4.39 -0.96
C ILE A 212 -6.24 4.68 -1.71
N ASP A 213 -5.75 3.70 -2.46
CA ASP A 213 -4.58 3.88 -3.32
C ASP A 213 -5.02 4.27 -4.72
N LEU A 214 -4.48 5.40 -5.21
CA LEU A 214 -4.60 5.88 -6.57
C LEU A 214 -3.24 5.89 -7.25
N VAL A 215 -3.22 5.76 -8.58
CA VAL A 215 -1.99 5.84 -9.36
C VAL A 215 -2.17 6.82 -10.50
N TYR A 216 -1.38 7.90 -10.51
CA TYR A 216 -1.35 8.83 -11.63
C TYR A 216 -0.19 8.53 -12.58
N GLY A 217 -0.36 8.88 -13.85
CA GLY A 217 0.57 8.58 -14.93
C GLY A 217 0.37 7.20 -15.55
N LEU A 218 -0.79 6.56 -15.35
CA LEU A 218 -1.20 5.35 -16.05
C LEU A 218 -1.54 5.65 -17.51
N PRO A 219 -1.46 4.65 -18.42
CA PRO A 219 -1.85 4.85 -19.82
C PRO A 219 -3.27 5.42 -19.95
N LEU A 220 -3.46 6.28 -20.95
CA LEU A 220 -4.73 6.93 -21.32
C LEU A 220 -5.27 7.94 -20.29
N GLN A 221 -4.65 8.11 -19.13
CA GLN A 221 -5.06 9.16 -18.21
C GLN A 221 -4.90 10.55 -18.83
N THR A 222 -5.90 11.39 -18.61
CA THR A 222 -5.86 12.84 -18.88
C THR A 222 -6.11 13.57 -17.58
N GLU A 223 -5.77 14.87 -17.52
CA GLU A 223 -6.04 15.69 -16.34
C GLU A 223 -7.53 15.63 -15.96
N ASP A 224 -8.43 15.78 -16.94
CA ASP A 224 -9.87 15.77 -16.71
C ASP A 224 -10.37 14.41 -16.21
N SER A 225 -9.92 13.29 -16.81
CA SER A 225 -10.34 11.94 -16.39
C SER A 225 -9.86 11.63 -14.98
N PHE A 226 -8.61 11.98 -14.65
CA PHE A 226 -8.07 11.71 -13.31
C PHE A 226 -8.67 12.62 -12.23
N ARG A 227 -8.92 13.91 -12.54
CA ARG A 227 -9.70 14.80 -11.64
C ARG A 227 -11.10 14.23 -11.37
N ASN A 228 -11.74 13.65 -12.39
CA ASN A 228 -13.04 13.01 -12.21
C ASN A 228 -12.95 11.79 -11.30
N THR A 229 -11.92 10.93 -11.45
CA THR A 229 -11.64 9.82 -10.53
C THR A 229 -11.49 10.32 -9.09
N VAL A 230 -10.67 11.34 -8.88
CA VAL A 230 -10.45 11.93 -7.54
C VAL A 230 -11.74 12.44 -6.92
N ARG A 231 -12.57 13.18 -7.70
CA ARG A 231 -13.88 13.69 -7.22
C ARG A 231 -14.83 12.54 -6.84
N GLN A 232 -14.85 11.46 -7.62
CA GLN A 232 -15.66 10.28 -7.28
C GLN A 232 -15.19 9.62 -6.00
N VAL A 233 -13.87 9.46 -5.81
CA VAL A 233 -13.27 8.93 -4.58
C VAL A 233 -13.66 9.79 -3.38
N ILE A 234 -13.53 11.10 -3.48
CA ILE A 234 -13.91 12.03 -2.40
C ILE A 234 -15.40 11.92 -2.08
N ASN A 235 -16.26 11.96 -3.09
CA ASN A 235 -17.70 12.09 -2.88
C ASN A 235 -18.39 10.77 -2.52
N ALA A 236 -17.95 9.65 -3.11
CA ALA A 236 -18.59 8.34 -2.93
C ALA A 236 -17.92 7.49 -1.84
N LEU A 237 -16.59 7.54 -1.72
CA LEU A 237 -15.86 6.72 -0.77
C LEU A 237 -15.48 7.47 0.49
N ASN A 238 -15.17 8.76 0.37
CA ASN A 238 -14.83 9.63 1.49
C ASN A 238 -13.75 9.02 2.42
N PRO A 239 -12.59 8.58 1.89
CA PRO A 239 -11.58 7.87 2.65
C PRO A 239 -10.95 8.75 3.74
N ASP A 240 -10.33 8.14 4.74
CA ASP A 240 -9.58 8.83 5.79
C ASP A 240 -8.21 9.26 5.27
N ARG A 241 -7.61 8.41 4.42
CA ARG A 241 -6.32 8.64 3.75
C ARG A 241 -6.43 8.32 2.26
N VAL A 242 -5.57 8.94 1.48
CA VAL A 242 -5.33 8.59 0.08
C VAL A 242 -3.84 8.55 -0.17
N ALA A 243 -3.36 7.45 -0.75
CA ALA A 243 -2.03 7.36 -1.32
C ALA A 243 -2.15 7.52 -2.85
N CYS A 244 -1.67 8.65 -3.38
CA CYS A 244 -1.75 9.00 -4.80
C CYS A 244 -0.39 8.81 -5.45
N PHE A 245 -0.06 7.56 -5.82
CA PHE A 245 1.27 7.18 -6.29
C PHE A 245 1.55 7.58 -7.74
N SER A 246 2.80 7.98 -7.99
CA SER A 246 3.31 8.14 -9.34
C SER A 246 3.58 6.78 -9.98
N TYR A 247 2.99 6.48 -11.14
CA TYR A 247 3.32 5.28 -11.89
C TYR A 247 4.80 5.28 -12.26
N ALA A 248 5.50 4.21 -11.88
CA ALA A 248 6.89 3.97 -12.26
C ALA A 248 6.96 2.97 -13.42
N HIS A 249 7.28 3.47 -14.63
CA HIS A 249 7.48 2.63 -15.79
C HIS A 249 8.92 2.10 -15.82
N VAL A 250 9.10 0.83 -15.44
CA VAL A 250 10.42 0.18 -15.29
C VAL A 250 10.46 -1.18 -15.99
N PRO A 251 10.18 -1.25 -17.31
CA PRO A 251 10.04 -2.50 -18.05
C PRO A 251 11.31 -3.37 -18.09
N TRP A 252 12.47 -2.78 -17.78
CA TRP A 252 13.75 -3.51 -17.65
C TRP A 252 13.83 -4.32 -16.33
N ILE A 253 13.06 -3.95 -15.30
CA ILE A 253 12.93 -4.71 -14.03
C ILE A 253 11.64 -5.51 -14.03
N LYS A 254 10.55 -4.96 -14.56
CA LYS A 254 9.19 -5.55 -14.60
C LYS A 254 8.75 -5.71 -16.06
N PRO A 255 9.19 -6.77 -16.78
CA PRO A 255 8.97 -6.90 -18.22
C PRO A 255 7.51 -6.89 -18.67
N HIS A 256 6.56 -7.27 -17.80
CA HIS A 256 5.13 -7.23 -18.08
C HIS A 256 4.59 -5.81 -18.32
N GLN A 257 5.25 -4.77 -17.79
CA GLN A 257 4.87 -3.38 -18.02
C GLN A 257 5.01 -2.94 -19.49
N ARG A 258 5.79 -3.65 -20.33
CA ARG A 258 5.87 -3.37 -21.77
C ARG A 258 4.52 -3.45 -22.48
N GLN A 259 3.55 -4.15 -21.91
CA GLN A 259 2.19 -4.21 -22.48
C GLN A 259 1.52 -2.83 -22.47
N LEU A 260 1.89 -1.96 -21.52
CA LEU A 260 1.32 -0.62 -21.39
C LEU A 260 1.84 0.35 -22.46
N GLU A 261 2.99 0.07 -23.08
CA GLU A 261 3.57 0.88 -24.17
C GLU A 261 2.71 0.86 -25.46
N ARG A 262 1.66 0.05 -25.49
CA ARG A 262 0.68 0.02 -26.58
C ARG A 262 -0.29 1.21 -26.55
N SER A 263 -0.33 1.93 -25.45
CA SER A 263 -1.16 3.12 -25.23
C SER A 263 -0.30 4.29 -24.78
N PRO A 264 -0.70 5.53 -25.05
CA PRO A 264 0.02 6.70 -24.58
C PRO A 264 0.14 6.68 -23.05
N ILE A 265 1.35 6.81 -22.54
CA ILE A 265 1.65 6.93 -21.11
C ILE A 265 2.00 8.40 -20.83
N PRO A 266 1.27 9.11 -19.96
CA PRO A 266 1.59 10.47 -19.60
C PRO A 266 3.03 10.61 -19.06
N SER A 267 3.75 11.61 -19.50
CA SER A 267 5.13 11.86 -19.07
C SER A 267 5.39 13.34 -18.84
N GLY A 268 6.47 13.67 -18.14
CA GLY A 268 6.89 15.05 -17.92
C GLY A 268 5.75 15.94 -17.43
N TRP A 269 5.43 16.97 -18.21
CA TRP A 269 4.42 17.96 -17.86
C TRP A 269 3.01 17.37 -17.70
N GLU A 270 2.62 16.47 -18.58
CA GLU A 270 1.29 15.84 -18.50
C GLU A 270 1.11 15.12 -17.16
N LYS A 271 2.10 14.32 -16.77
CA LYS A 271 2.08 13.59 -15.51
C LYS A 271 2.09 14.51 -14.29
N PHE A 272 2.82 15.62 -14.38
CA PHE A 272 2.81 16.66 -13.35
C PHE A 272 1.42 17.30 -13.20
N CYS A 273 0.73 17.63 -14.32
CA CYS A 273 -0.63 18.16 -14.29
C CYS A 273 -1.63 17.21 -13.62
N LEU A 274 -1.50 15.89 -13.85
CA LEU A 274 -2.31 14.88 -13.16
C LEU A 274 -2.18 15.00 -11.63
N PHE A 275 -0.94 15.08 -11.13
CA PHE A 275 -0.68 15.21 -9.70
C PHE A 275 -1.21 16.52 -9.12
N VAL A 276 -0.94 17.64 -9.79
CA VAL A 276 -1.42 18.96 -9.35
C VAL A 276 -2.94 18.98 -9.31
N GLY A 277 -3.58 18.43 -10.37
CA GLY A 277 -5.02 18.32 -10.43
C GLY A 277 -5.62 17.53 -9.28
N ALA A 278 -5.03 16.39 -8.96
CA ALA A 278 -5.43 15.58 -7.81
C ALA A 278 -5.26 16.34 -6.49
N ALA A 279 -4.10 16.96 -6.30
CA ALA A 279 -3.78 17.71 -5.08
C ALA A 279 -4.74 18.89 -4.84
N GLU A 280 -5.12 19.60 -5.91
CA GLU A 280 -6.13 20.67 -5.82
C GLU A 280 -7.50 20.14 -5.42
N GLU A 281 -7.96 19.01 -5.99
CA GLU A 281 -9.25 18.42 -5.64
C GLU A 281 -9.27 17.95 -4.18
N PHE A 282 -8.22 17.24 -3.73
CA PHE A 282 -8.11 16.81 -2.33
C PHE A 282 -8.05 17.99 -1.37
N THR A 283 -7.22 18.99 -1.66
CA THR A 283 -7.09 20.18 -0.79
C THR A 283 -8.42 20.96 -0.72
N ARG A 284 -9.12 21.12 -1.85
CA ARG A 284 -10.44 21.77 -1.91
C ARG A 284 -11.48 21.01 -1.07
N ALA A 285 -11.37 19.69 -1.01
CA ALA A 285 -12.22 18.83 -0.20
C ALA A 285 -11.80 18.77 1.30
N GLY A 286 -10.78 19.52 1.69
CA GLY A 286 -10.33 19.64 3.08
C GLY A 286 -9.27 18.62 3.51
N TYR A 287 -8.74 17.80 2.59
CA TYR A 287 -7.60 16.93 2.90
C TYR A 287 -6.31 17.74 3.03
N ARG A 288 -5.43 17.30 3.91
CA ARG A 288 -4.07 17.83 4.05
C ARG A 288 -3.11 17.00 3.20
N PHE A 289 -2.27 17.67 2.41
CA PHE A 289 -1.13 17.03 1.77
C PHE A 289 -0.05 16.78 2.82
N VAL A 290 0.22 15.51 3.11
CA VAL A 290 1.18 15.09 4.14
C VAL A 290 2.61 15.01 3.59
N GLY A 291 2.74 14.79 2.29
CA GLY A 291 3.99 14.50 1.60
C GLY A 291 4.05 13.04 1.14
N PHE A 292 5.09 12.70 0.38
CA PHE A 292 5.29 11.34 -0.18
C PHE A 292 4.03 10.76 -0.83
N ASP A 293 3.33 11.58 -1.61
CA ASP A 293 2.10 11.20 -2.34
C ASP A 293 0.86 10.97 -1.45
N HIS A 294 0.88 11.33 -0.17
CA HIS A 294 -0.23 11.08 0.76
C HIS A 294 -1.07 12.30 1.06
N PHE A 295 -2.37 12.09 1.10
CA PHE A 295 -3.38 13.03 1.56
C PHE A 295 -4.15 12.40 2.71
N ALA A 296 -4.44 13.16 3.75
CA ALA A 296 -5.17 12.67 4.90
C ALA A 296 -6.19 13.70 5.38
N ARG A 297 -7.26 13.23 6.02
CA ARG A 297 -8.19 14.10 6.72
C ARG A 297 -7.49 14.82 7.87
N PRO A 298 -7.92 16.03 8.24
CA PRO A 298 -7.27 16.79 9.31
C PRO A 298 -7.26 16.09 10.68
N ASP A 299 -8.23 15.23 10.93
CA ASP A 299 -8.40 14.46 12.15
C ASP A 299 -7.64 13.11 12.15
N ASP A 300 -7.07 12.72 11.01
CA ASP A 300 -6.23 11.53 10.90
C ASP A 300 -4.86 11.76 11.60
N GLU A 301 -4.33 10.70 12.21
CA GLU A 301 -3.05 10.75 12.95
C GLU A 301 -1.87 11.17 12.06
N LEU A 302 -1.89 10.74 10.79
CA LEU A 302 -0.85 11.13 9.83
C LEU A 302 -0.85 12.64 9.54
N ALA A 303 -2.03 13.25 9.52
CA ALA A 303 -2.15 14.70 9.36
C ALA A 303 -1.78 15.45 10.66
N LYS A 304 -2.11 14.91 11.83
CA LYS A 304 -1.74 15.50 13.13
C LYS A 304 -0.24 15.48 13.34
N ALA A 305 0.44 14.40 12.95
CA ALA A 305 1.91 14.29 13.06
C ALA A 305 2.68 15.34 12.24
N LEU A 306 2.04 16.07 11.32
CA LEU A 306 2.66 17.22 10.64
C LEU A 306 2.73 18.47 11.52
N ASP A 307 1.94 18.53 12.58
CA ASP A 307 1.83 19.70 13.47
C ASP A 307 2.75 19.55 14.71
N GLU A 308 3.33 18.38 14.91
CA GLU A 308 4.31 18.05 15.96
C GLU A 308 5.74 18.23 15.46
#